data_da5d5906b8ee3b02237ebaf7214cb9e6
#
_entry.id   da5d5906b8ee3b02237ebaf7214cb9e6
#
_cell.length_a   1.000
_cell.length_b   1.000
_cell.length_c   1.000
_cell.angle_alpha   90.00
_cell.angle_beta   90.00
_cell.angle_gamma   90.00
#
_symmetry.space_group_name_H-M   'P 1'
#
loop_
_entity.id
_entity.type
_entity.pdbx_description
1 polymer ?
#
loop_
_entity_poly.entity_id
_entity_poly.type
_entity_poly.pdbx_seq_one_letter_code
_entity_poly.pdbx_strand_id
1 'polypeptide(L)'
;MDLEQLLELFSSTKITEVINQTKASPRFVSDTFFKDKIPSLESTVRVEIIKGAGIVLNSISDNGEHSLENTKDAYILNIPLPRFALAKRISASEINSLRSLALQEAQAKSLSGALGVLVKEMKESFNTTLEYMANGALFGKILDGKGNVLFDFGSASKKA
;
A
#
# COMPACT_ATOMS: atom_id res chain seq x y z
N MET A 1 17.62 33.82 -1.60
CA MET A 1 16.52 33.08 -2.15
C MET A 1 15.26 33.92 -1.99
N ASP A 2 14.64 34.28 -3.09
CA ASP A 2 13.40 35.05 -3.12
C ASP A 2 12.21 34.19 -2.72
N LEU A 3 11.14 34.82 -2.24
CA LEU A 3 9.91 34.14 -1.86
C LEU A 3 9.32 33.32 -3.01
N GLU A 4 9.43 33.83 -4.24
CA GLU A 4 8.96 33.15 -5.46
C GLU A 4 9.73 31.85 -5.71
N GLN A 5 11.05 31.84 -5.56
CA GLN A 5 11.88 30.63 -5.68
C GLN A 5 11.53 29.57 -4.62
N LEU A 6 11.15 30.03 -3.43
CA LEU A 6 10.75 29.15 -2.34
C LEU A 6 9.38 28.52 -2.62
N LEU A 7 8.43 29.30 -3.12
CA LEU A 7 7.11 28.85 -3.54
C LEU A 7 7.17 27.85 -4.71
N GLU A 8 8.08 28.09 -5.66
CA GLU A 8 8.30 27.18 -6.79
C GLU A 8 8.84 25.82 -6.33
N LEU A 9 9.76 25.82 -5.34
CA LEU A 9 10.34 24.59 -4.78
C LEU A 9 9.31 23.73 -4.05
N PHE A 10 8.29 24.34 -3.44
CA PHE A 10 7.16 23.68 -2.79
C PHE A 10 5.95 23.53 -3.72
N SER A 11 6.07 23.81 -5.01
CA SER A 11 5.00 23.58 -5.96
C SER A 11 4.67 22.07 -6.05
N SER A 12 3.41 21.76 -6.31
CA SER A 12 2.94 20.37 -6.43
C SER A 12 3.71 19.61 -7.52
N THR A 13 4.11 20.29 -8.59
CA THR A 13 4.88 19.71 -9.70
C THR A 13 6.27 19.28 -9.26
N LYS A 14 7.00 20.13 -8.54
CA LYS A 14 8.35 19.82 -8.04
C LYS A 14 8.31 18.72 -6.96
N ILE A 15 7.36 18.77 -6.06
CA ILE A 15 7.16 17.72 -5.06
C ILE A 15 6.87 16.38 -5.75
N THR A 16 6.02 16.36 -6.76
CA THR A 16 5.71 15.14 -7.53
C THR A 16 6.96 14.60 -8.25
N GLU A 17 7.79 15.46 -8.82
CA GLU A 17 9.06 15.08 -9.44
C GLU A 17 9.99 14.40 -8.42
N VAL A 18 10.18 15.01 -7.25
CA VAL A 18 11.00 14.44 -6.15
C VAL A 18 10.44 13.09 -5.69
N ILE A 19 9.12 12.97 -5.56
CA ILE A 19 8.47 11.71 -5.20
C ILE A 19 8.78 10.63 -6.25
N ASN A 20 8.69 10.94 -7.53
CA ASN A 20 8.92 9.98 -8.61
C ASN A 20 10.40 9.56 -8.72
N GLN A 21 11.33 10.48 -8.47
CA GLN A 21 12.77 10.21 -8.50
C GLN A 21 13.26 9.44 -7.27
N THR A 22 12.54 9.53 -6.15
CA THR A 22 12.93 8.86 -4.92
C THR A 22 12.70 7.36 -5.04
N LYS A 23 13.76 6.56 -5.00
CA LYS A 23 13.67 5.10 -4.97
C LYS A 23 13.10 4.62 -3.64
N ALA A 24 12.12 3.75 -3.71
CA ALA A 24 11.56 3.09 -2.55
C ALA A 24 12.42 1.87 -2.16
N SER A 25 12.45 1.53 -0.88
CA SER A 25 13.05 0.29 -0.41
C SER A 25 12.32 -0.92 -0.99
N PRO A 26 13.03 -2.01 -1.34
CA PRO A 26 12.39 -3.22 -1.86
C PRO A 26 11.43 -3.82 -0.82
N ARG A 27 10.32 -4.36 -1.29
CA ARG A 27 9.28 -5.00 -0.47
C ARG A 27 9.24 -6.47 -0.83
N PHE A 28 9.69 -7.31 0.06
CA PHE A 28 9.85 -8.73 -0.24
C PHE A 28 8.51 -9.45 -0.44
N VAL A 29 7.61 -9.35 0.53
CA VAL A 29 6.33 -10.05 0.50
C VAL A 29 5.39 -9.45 -0.53
N SER A 30 5.26 -8.12 -0.51
CA SER A 30 4.39 -7.42 -1.45
C SER A 30 4.81 -7.63 -2.91
N ASP A 31 6.11 -7.60 -3.20
CA ASP A 31 6.62 -7.72 -4.58
C ASP A 31 6.75 -9.18 -5.03
N THR A 32 6.80 -10.16 -4.11
CA THR A 32 6.89 -11.59 -4.43
C THR A 32 5.52 -12.24 -4.59
N PHE A 33 4.61 -12.01 -3.66
CA PHE A 33 3.31 -12.69 -3.60
C PHE A 33 2.16 -11.85 -4.16
N PHE A 34 2.26 -10.51 -4.11
CA PHE A 34 1.20 -9.59 -4.55
C PHE A 34 1.69 -8.70 -5.70
N LYS A 35 2.10 -9.35 -6.81
CA LYS A 35 2.65 -8.66 -7.99
C LYS A 35 1.61 -7.84 -8.73
N ASP A 36 0.41 -8.38 -8.85
CA ASP A 36 -0.66 -7.76 -9.61
C ASP A 36 -1.34 -6.68 -8.79
N LYS A 37 -1.33 -5.45 -9.34
CA LYS A 37 -1.94 -4.28 -8.71
C LYS A 37 -3.09 -3.82 -9.57
N ILE A 38 -4.30 -3.92 -9.03
CA ILE A 38 -5.52 -3.47 -9.71
C ILE A 38 -5.89 -2.09 -9.15
N PRO A 39 -5.79 -1.02 -9.95
CA PRO A 39 -6.21 0.30 -9.51
C PRO A 39 -7.74 0.34 -9.36
N SER A 40 -8.24 0.93 -8.29
CA SER A 40 -9.67 1.16 -8.07
C SER A 40 -9.92 2.63 -7.76
N LEU A 41 -10.96 3.20 -8.35
CA LEU A 41 -11.46 4.54 -8.04
C LEU A 41 -12.52 4.50 -6.92
N GLU A 42 -13.02 3.31 -6.59
CA GLU A 42 -14.03 3.11 -5.57
C GLU A 42 -13.40 2.85 -4.20
N SER A 43 -14.12 3.21 -3.16
CA SER A 43 -13.73 2.95 -1.76
C SER A 43 -13.93 1.50 -1.33
N THR A 44 -14.58 0.67 -2.17
CA THR A 44 -14.89 -0.74 -1.91
C THR A 44 -14.59 -1.57 -3.15
N VAL A 45 -13.90 -2.69 -2.97
CA VAL A 45 -13.67 -3.66 -4.05
C VAL A 45 -14.61 -4.82 -3.88
N ARG A 46 -15.28 -5.18 -4.96
CA ARG A 46 -16.14 -6.37 -5.05
C ARG A 46 -15.31 -7.54 -5.59
N VAL A 47 -15.22 -8.61 -4.81
CA VAL A 47 -14.53 -9.84 -5.19
C VAL A 47 -15.53 -10.98 -5.21
N GLU A 48 -15.62 -11.67 -6.35
CA GLU A 48 -16.40 -12.89 -6.47
C GLU A 48 -15.52 -14.09 -6.12
N ILE A 49 -15.97 -14.88 -5.16
CA ILE A 49 -15.29 -16.10 -4.71
C ILE A 49 -16.15 -17.29 -5.10
N ILE A 50 -15.59 -18.19 -5.90
CA ILE A 50 -16.23 -19.42 -6.34
C ILE A 50 -15.71 -20.57 -5.48
N LYS A 51 -16.58 -21.18 -4.68
CA LYS A 51 -16.26 -22.39 -3.92
C LYS A 51 -16.32 -23.62 -4.84
N GLY A 52 -15.45 -24.58 -4.59
CA GLY A 52 -15.49 -25.88 -5.27
C GLY A 52 -14.55 -26.03 -6.47
N ALA A 53 -13.59 -25.14 -6.66
CA ALA A 53 -12.53 -25.33 -7.65
C ALA A 53 -11.41 -26.23 -7.08
N GLY A 54 -11.58 -27.53 -7.19
CA GLY A 54 -10.59 -28.53 -6.80
C GLY A 54 -11.04 -29.42 -5.65
N ILE A 55 -11.71 -30.50 -6.00
CA ILE A 55 -12.06 -31.58 -5.07
C ILE A 55 -11.01 -32.68 -5.21
N VAL A 56 -10.49 -33.15 -4.07
CA VAL A 56 -9.69 -34.38 -4.05
C VAL A 56 -10.69 -35.55 -4.25
N LEU A 57 -10.60 -36.20 -5.40
CA LEU A 57 -11.46 -37.32 -5.72
C LEU A 57 -11.15 -38.52 -4.81
N ASN A 58 -12.20 -39.12 -4.28
CA ASN A 58 -12.06 -40.37 -3.55
C ASN A 58 -11.87 -41.52 -4.53
N SER A 59 -11.05 -42.52 -4.18
CA SER A 59 -10.95 -43.76 -4.93
C SER A 59 -12.25 -44.52 -4.79
N ILE A 60 -12.80 -44.91 -5.93
CA ILE A 60 -14.01 -45.78 -6.01
C ILE A 60 -13.61 -47.14 -6.57
N SER A 61 -14.33 -48.21 -6.17
CA SER A 61 -14.17 -49.53 -6.79
C SER A 61 -14.77 -49.55 -8.19
N ASP A 62 -14.39 -50.53 -9.03
CA ASP A 62 -14.77 -50.63 -10.45
C ASP A 62 -16.29 -50.58 -10.70
N ASN A 63 -17.12 -50.90 -9.70
CA ASN A 63 -18.57 -50.83 -9.75
C ASN A 63 -19.18 -49.81 -8.78
N GLY A 64 -18.37 -48.84 -8.29
CA GLY A 64 -18.82 -47.82 -7.36
C GLY A 64 -19.64 -46.72 -8.06
N GLU A 65 -20.64 -46.17 -7.34
CA GLU A 65 -21.38 -45.02 -7.82
C GLU A 65 -20.51 -43.79 -7.96
N HIS A 66 -20.69 -43.03 -9.05
CA HIS A 66 -19.99 -41.76 -9.27
C HIS A 66 -20.50 -40.73 -8.26
N SER A 67 -19.58 -39.99 -7.63
CA SER A 67 -19.95 -38.82 -6.82
C SER A 67 -20.46 -37.70 -7.72
N LEU A 68 -21.72 -37.30 -7.51
CA LEU A 68 -22.25 -36.10 -8.16
C LEU A 68 -21.69 -34.85 -7.48
N GLU A 69 -21.00 -34.01 -8.25
CA GLU A 69 -20.56 -32.73 -7.79
C GLU A 69 -21.71 -31.73 -7.88
N ASN A 70 -22.02 -31.06 -6.75
CA ASN A 70 -23.02 -30.02 -6.72
C ASN A 70 -22.48 -28.75 -7.44
N THR A 71 -23.44 -27.97 -7.94
CA THR A 71 -23.16 -26.67 -8.58
C THR A 71 -22.27 -25.80 -7.70
N LYS A 72 -21.28 -25.18 -8.29
CA LYS A 72 -20.33 -24.29 -7.57
C LYS A 72 -21.08 -23.13 -6.91
N ASP A 73 -20.93 -23.01 -5.61
CA ASP A 73 -21.45 -21.86 -4.88
C ASP A 73 -20.54 -20.66 -5.13
N ALA A 74 -21.13 -19.57 -5.62
CA ALA A 74 -20.42 -18.29 -5.76
C ALA A 74 -20.98 -17.29 -4.74
N TYR A 75 -20.11 -16.56 -4.08
CA TYR A 75 -20.51 -15.46 -3.20
C TYR A 75 -19.67 -14.21 -3.45
N ILE A 76 -20.30 -13.06 -3.24
CA ILE A 76 -19.69 -11.77 -3.47
C ILE A 76 -19.22 -11.21 -2.15
N LEU A 77 -17.92 -10.86 -2.09
CA LEU A 77 -17.29 -10.23 -0.96
C LEU A 77 -17.02 -8.77 -1.28
N ASN A 78 -17.53 -7.86 -0.45
CA ASN A 78 -17.25 -6.44 -0.54
C ASN A 78 -16.14 -6.09 0.45
N ILE A 79 -14.97 -5.71 -0.06
CA ILE A 79 -13.79 -5.38 0.74
C ILE A 79 -13.63 -3.86 0.77
N PRO A 80 -13.77 -3.19 1.94
CA PRO A 80 -13.51 -1.78 2.05
C PRO A 80 -12.01 -1.50 1.88
N LEU A 81 -11.67 -0.48 1.08
CA LEU A 81 -10.30 -0.04 0.91
C LEU A 81 -9.94 1.00 1.97
N PRO A 82 -8.98 0.73 2.86
CA PRO A 82 -8.57 1.69 3.86
C PRO A 82 -7.79 2.83 3.21
N ARG A 83 -8.00 4.06 3.71
CA ARG A 83 -7.25 5.22 3.29
C ARG A 83 -6.15 5.52 4.29
N PHE A 84 -4.91 5.59 3.83
CA PHE A 84 -3.76 6.01 4.61
C PHE A 84 -3.34 7.41 4.17
N ALA A 85 -3.08 8.28 5.15
CA ALA A 85 -2.56 9.62 4.91
C ALA A 85 -1.44 9.89 5.91
N LEU A 86 -0.35 10.47 5.41
CA LEU A 86 0.77 10.90 6.22
C LEU A 86 1.10 12.34 5.85
N ALA A 87 1.25 13.21 6.85
CA ALA A 87 1.69 14.57 6.67
C ALA A 87 2.95 14.81 7.51
N LYS A 88 3.94 15.48 6.92
CA LYS A 88 5.11 16.00 7.64
C LYS A 88 5.14 17.51 7.53
N ARG A 89 5.55 18.17 8.60
CA ARG A 89 5.71 19.63 8.63
C ARG A 89 7.19 19.96 8.69
N ILE A 90 7.58 20.97 7.95
CA ILE A 90 8.89 21.64 8.08
C ILE A 90 8.62 22.92 8.88
N SER A 91 9.32 23.12 9.98
CA SER A 91 9.16 24.30 10.79
C SER A 91 9.85 25.52 10.15
N ALA A 92 9.33 26.71 10.42
CA ALA A 92 9.96 27.95 9.96
C ALA A 92 11.40 28.11 10.48
N SER A 93 11.70 27.59 11.68
CA SER A 93 13.05 27.59 12.25
C SER A 93 14.01 26.69 11.46
N GLU A 94 13.56 25.52 11.01
CA GLU A 94 14.37 24.63 10.14
C GLU A 94 14.67 25.29 8.80
N ILE A 95 13.66 25.91 8.17
CA ILE A 95 13.84 26.66 6.93
C ILE A 95 14.84 27.81 7.14
N ASN A 96 14.71 28.56 8.23
CA ASN A 96 15.61 29.69 8.52
C ASN A 96 17.03 29.23 8.85
N SER A 97 17.22 28.12 9.56
CA SER A 97 18.53 27.55 9.82
C SER A 97 19.23 27.10 8.53
N LEU A 98 18.51 26.49 7.61
CA LEU A 98 19.02 26.12 6.28
C LEU A 98 19.40 27.38 5.45
N ARG A 99 18.65 28.47 5.58
CA ARG A 99 18.93 29.72 4.89
C ARG A 99 20.15 30.48 5.47
N SER A 100 20.40 30.39 6.77
CA SER A 100 21.51 31.10 7.43
C SER A 100 22.86 30.45 7.18
N LEU A 101 22.92 29.18 6.82
CA LEU A 101 24.14 28.37 6.71
C LEU A 101 24.81 28.42 5.33
N ALA A 102 24.19 29.00 4.29
CA ALA A 102 24.71 28.86 2.94
C ALA A 102 24.50 30.08 2.04
N LEU A 103 25.41 30.31 1.09
CA LEU A 103 25.28 31.21 -0.07
C LEU A 103 24.06 30.79 -0.94
N GLN A 104 23.46 31.76 -1.66
CA GLN A 104 22.14 31.61 -2.30
C GLN A 104 21.92 30.30 -3.10
N GLU A 105 22.90 29.89 -3.89
CA GLU A 105 22.78 28.61 -4.67
C GLU A 105 22.85 27.36 -3.80
N ALA A 106 23.66 27.39 -2.74
CA ALA A 106 23.77 26.32 -1.78
C ALA A 106 22.51 26.19 -0.90
N GLN A 107 21.77 27.29 -0.67
CA GLN A 107 20.50 27.31 0.06
C GLN A 107 19.41 26.53 -0.69
N ALA A 108 19.28 26.74 -1.99
CA ALA A 108 18.31 26.02 -2.81
C ALA A 108 18.61 24.52 -2.83
N LYS A 109 19.88 24.14 -2.94
CA LYS A 109 20.29 22.71 -2.92
C LYS A 109 20.07 22.07 -1.56
N SER A 110 20.34 22.77 -0.45
CA SER A 110 20.14 22.22 0.90
C SER A 110 18.65 22.06 1.24
N LEU A 111 17.81 23.00 0.83
CA LEU A 111 16.36 22.91 1.02
C LEU A 111 15.73 21.81 0.17
N SER A 112 16.15 21.69 -1.09
CA SER A 112 15.75 20.58 -1.97
C SER A 112 16.21 19.24 -1.42
N GLY A 113 17.41 19.18 -0.86
CA GLY A 113 17.92 17.98 -0.18
C GLY A 113 17.11 17.60 1.05
N ALA A 114 16.75 18.57 1.90
CA ALA A 114 15.89 18.35 3.07
C ALA A 114 14.50 17.85 2.65
N LEU A 115 13.90 18.45 1.61
CA LEU A 115 12.64 17.97 1.04
C LEU A 115 12.75 16.54 0.54
N GLY A 116 13.84 16.20 -0.15
CA GLY A 116 14.12 14.85 -0.63
C GLY A 116 14.19 13.82 0.50
N VAL A 117 14.82 14.15 1.62
CA VAL A 117 14.87 13.29 2.81
C VAL A 117 13.49 13.07 3.39
N LEU A 118 12.69 14.13 3.57
CA LEU A 118 11.32 14.01 4.09
C LEU A 118 10.42 13.15 3.18
N VAL A 119 10.51 13.37 1.87
CA VAL A 119 9.76 12.56 0.90
C VAL A 119 10.19 11.09 0.95
N LYS A 120 11.49 10.83 1.08
CA LYS A 120 12.01 9.47 1.23
C LYS A 120 11.45 8.78 2.47
N GLU A 121 11.49 9.44 3.63
CA GLU A 121 10.96 8.89 4.88
C GLU A 121 9.45 8.63 4.80
N MET A 122 8.68 9.54 4.17
CA MET A 122 7.25 9.33 3.95
C MET A 122 7.00 8.10 3.05
N LYS A 123 7.77 7.97 1.97
CA LYS A 123 7.66 6.84 1.05
C LYS A 123 8.03 5.51 1.72
N GLU A 124 9.05 5.50 2.57
CA GLU A 124 9.42 4.34 3.37
C GLU A 124 8.33 3.96 4.39
N SER A 125 7.69 4.93 5.02
CA SER A 125 6.56 4.69 5.93
C SER A 125 5.37 4.03 5.21
N PHE A 126 5.04 4.48 4.00
CA PHE A 126 4.02 3.83 3.16
C PHE A 126 4.43 2.41 2.75
N ASN A 127 5.68 2.21 2.35
CA ASN A 127 6.19 0.89 1.97
C ASN A 127 6.16 -0.09 3.14
N THR A 128 6.56 0.36 4.33
CA THR A 128 6.50 -0.45 5.55
C THR A 128 5.06 -0.83 5.89
N THR A 129 4.12 0.11 5.74
CA THR A 129 2.69 -0.16 5.96
C THR A 129 2.16 -1.20 4.97
N LEU A 130 2.48 -1.07 3.68
CA LEU A 130 2.07 -2.02 2.65
C LEU A 130 2.67 -3.40 2.89
N GLU A 131 3.95 -3.48 3.27
CA GLU A 131 4.61 -4.74 3.58
C GLU A 131 4.03 -5.40 4.84
N TYR A 132 3.70 -4.61 5.87
CA TYR A 132 3.01 -5.10 7.06
C TYR A 132 1.63 -5.67 6.73
N MET A 133 0.85 -4.98 5.90
CA MET A 133 -0.46 -5.45 5.45
C MET A 133 -0.35 -6.71 4.58
N ALA A 134 0.65 -6.78 3.69
CA ALA A 134 0.91 -7.94 2.86
C ALA A 134 1.28 -9.17 3.70
N ASN A 135 2.13 -9.00 4.72
CA ASN A 135 2.41 -10.06 5.69
C ASN A 135 1.13 -10.52 6.40
N GLY A 136 0.33 -9.58 6.90
CA GLY A 136 -0.95 -9.90 7.54
C GLY A 136 -1.89 -10.69 6.62
N ALA A 137 -1.96 -10.32 5.34
CA ALA A 137 -2.77 -11.02 4.34
C ALA A 137 -2.35 -12.48 4.14
N LEU A 138 -1.04 -12.78 4.17
CA LEU A 138 -0.54 -14.16 4.12
C LEU A 138 -1.00 -14.99 5.32
N PHE A 139 -1.15 -14.37 6.49
CA PHE A 139 -1.68 -15.03 7.69
C PHE A 139 -3.21 -14.95 7.82
N GLY A 140 -3.89 -14.50 6.79
CA GLY A 140 -5.34 -14.47 6.71
C GLY A 140 -6.01 -13.26 7.36
N LYS A 141 -5.26 -12.25 7.82
CA LYS A 141 -5.81 -11.03 8.43
C LYS A 141 -5.02 -9.80 8.01
N ILE A 142 -5.69 -8.79 7.51
CA ILE A 142 -5.07 -7.48 7.25
C ILE A 142 -5.29 -6.59 8.46
N LEU A 143 -4.21 -6.07 9.03
CA LEU A 143 -4.21 -5.20 10.20
C LEU A 143 -3.73 -3.81 9.83
N ASP A 144 -4.22 -2.79 10.55
CA ASP A 144 -3.65 -1.44 10.51
C ASP A 144 -2.43 -1.31 11.46
N GLY A 145 -1.77 -0.15 11.43
CA GLY A 145 -0.62 0.13 12.30
C GLY A 145 -0.95 0.19 13.80
N LYS A 146 -2.22 0.15 14.20
CA LYS A 146 -2.69 0.09 15.58
C LYS A 146 -3.14 -1.32 15.99
N GLY A 147 -3.07 -2.29 15.07
CA GLY A 147 -3.50 -3.66 15.30
C GLY A 147 -5.00 -3.89 15.10
N ASN A 148 -5.75 -2.91 14.59
CA ASN A 148 -7.15 -3.13 14.24
C ASN A 148 -7.26 -3.99 13.00
N VAL A 149 -8.20 -4.93 13.01
CA VAL A 149 -8.47 -5.81 11.88
C VAL A 149 -9.22 -5.02 10.80
N LEU A 150 -8.57 -4.76 9.67
CA LEU A 150 -9.18 -4.13 8.50
C LEU A 150 -9.98 -5.16 7.70
N PHE A 151 -9.43 -6.37 7.57
CA PHE A 151 -10.07 -7.47 6.88
C PHE A 151 -9.62 -8.82 7.44
N ASP A 152 -10.55 -9.77 7.58
CA ASP A 152 -10.30 -11.13 8.06
C ASP A 152 -10.83 -12.14 7.04
N PHE A 153 -9.93 -12.81 6.33
CA PHE A 153 -10.27 -13.83 5.31
C PHE A 153 -10.90 -15.05 5.94
N GLY A 154 -10.54 -15.43 7.17
CA GLY A 154 -11.10 -16.59 7.87
C GLY A 154 -12.54 -16.39 8.32
N SER A 155 -12.92 -15.16 8.72
CA SER A 155 -14.30 -14.83 9.08
C SER A 155 -15.20 -14.66 7.85
N ALA A 156 -14.64 -14.16 6.76
CA ALA A 156 -15.35 -14.00 5.49
C ALA A 156 -15.73 -15.36 4.87
N SER A 157 -14.85 -16.37 4.99
CA SER A 157 -15.13 -17.72 4.46
C SER A 157 -16.13 -18.52 5.31
N LYS A 158 -16.36 -18.13 6.58
CA LYS A 158 -17.32 -18.81 7.48
C LYS A 158 -18.76 -18.28 7.38
N LYS A 159 -18.96 -17.13 6.74
CA LYS A 159 -20.28 -16.50 6.55
C LYS A 159 -20.95 -16.88 5.22
N ALA A 160 -20.37 -17.81 4.51
CA ALA A 160 -20.85 -18.29 3.22
C ALA A 160 -21.39 -19.72 3.34
#